data_1b922e5b322e01d04d22b2e4a806ba82
#
_entry.id   1b922e5b322e01d04d22b2e4a806ba82
#
_cell.length_a   1.000
_cell.length_b   1.000
_cell.length_c   1.000
_cell.angle_alpha   90.00
_cell.angle_beta   90.00
_cell.angle_gamma   90.00
#
_symmetry.space_group_name_H-M   'P 1'
#
loop_
_entity.id
_entity.type
_entity.pdbx_description
1 polymer ?
#
loop_
_entity_poly.entity_id
_entity_poly.type
_entity_poly.pdbx_seq_one_letter_code
_entity_poly.pdbx_strand_id
1 'polypeptide(L)'
;GSSLKNNNIIAIDGVVVNPMLVADFTLAPGQRIDLLINTVDLLKVDFFEISHTKQLKAFTLNVTKANNKTKDIANINFKSNWILPKLDNAKTISIRMQGGAMGNLSKANLDGVEKDFRTLATEDKKLWAFNKEIGSYEYLLAKVKLNQVVILDVWNDTRWPHSMHLHGHHFFVKSQE
;
A
#
# COMPACT_ATOMS: atom_id res chain seq x y z
N GLY A 1 -22.30 18.74 -6.36
CA GLY A 1 -21.49 17.92 -7.26
C GLY A 1 -20.24 18.59 -7.85
N SER A 2 -20.03 19.93 -7.75
CA SER A 2 -18.88 20.61 -8.37
C SER A 2 -17.62 20.64 -7.48
N SER A 3 -17.74 20.35 -6.21
CA SER A 3 -16.62 20.47 -5.25
C SER A 3 -15.58 19.34 -5.33
N LEU A 4 -15.92 18.20 -5.91
CA LEU A 4 -15.01 17.05 -6.01
C LEU A 4 -13.98 17.17 -7.14
N LYS A 5 -14.14 18.12 -8.06
CA LYS A 5 -13.23 18.26 -9.23
C LYS A 5 -11.83 18.76 -8.90
N ASN A 6 -11.55 19.14 -7.65
CA ASN A 6 -10.31 19.79 -7.27
C ASN A 6 -9.56 19.09 -6.14
N ASN A 7 -9.91 17.85 -5.81
CA ASN A 7 -9.17 17.08 -4.82
C ASN A 7 -8.09 16.25 -5.50
N ASN A 8 -6.87 16.38 -5.05
CA ASN A 8 -5.75 15.67 -5.64
C ASN A 8 -4.94 14.95 -4.56
N ILE A 9 -4.53 13.71 -4.84
CA ILE A 9 -3.44 13.07 -4.11
C ILE A 9 -2.15 13.69 -4.60
N ILE A 10 -1.33 14.17 -3.68
CA ILE A 10 -0.05 14.82 -3.95
C ILE A 10 1.15 14.08 -3.37
N ALA A 11 0.94 13.17 -2.41
CA ALA A 11 1.95 12.27 -1.92
C ALA A 11 1.33 10.94 -1.46
N ILE A 12 2.09 9.86 -1.55
CA ILE A 12 1.76 8.52 -1.04
C ILE A 12 2.93 8.07 -0.17
N ASP A 13 2.64 7.68 1.07
CA ASP A 13 3.62 7.25 2.08
C ASP A 13 4.80 8.23 2.25
N GLY A 14 4.53 9.54 2.12
CA GLY A 14 5.51 10.59 2.24
C GLY A 14 6.33 10.86 0.97
N VAL A 15 6.03 10.15 -0.12
CA VAL A 15 6.68 10.38 -1.42
C VAL A 15 5.78 11.23 -2.30
N VAL A 16 6.29 12.38 -2.74
CA VAL A 16 5.57 13.28 -3.65
C VAL A 16 5.30 12.56 -4.98
N VAL A 17 4.06 12.62 -5.44
CA VAL A 17 3.63 12.09 -6.72
C VAL A 17 3.11 13.21 -7.62
N ASN A 18 3.03 12.96 -8.92
CA ASN A 18 2.30 13.88 -9.79
C ASN A 18 0.84 13.95 -9.33
N PRO A 19 0.25 15.14 -9.20
CA PRO A 19 -1.10 15.28 -8.69
C PRO A 19 -2.11 14.42 -9.45
N MET A 20 -2.81 13.57 -8.72
CA MET A 20 -3.85 12.69 -9.24
C MET A 20 -5.21 13.16 -8.74
N LEU A 21 -6.08 13.55 -9.68
CA LEU A 21 -7.46 13.92 -9.34
C LEU A 21 -8.22 12.68 -8.82
N VAL A 22 -8.84 12.80 -7.65
CA VAL A 22 -9.55 11.69 -7.02
C VAL A 22 -10.93 12.08 -6.53
N ALA A 23 -11.88 11.16 -6.69
CA ALA A 23 -13.19 11.20 -6.05
C ALA A 23 -13.23 10.25 -4.84
N ASP A 24 -12.64 9.08 -5.02
CA ASP A 24 -12.42 8.05 -4.00
C ASP A 24 -11.03 7.42 -4.18
N PHE A 25 -10.59 6.69 -3.18
CA PHE A 25 -9.31 5.97 -3.20
C PHE A 25 -9.34 4.83 -2.19
N THR A 26 -8.59 3.79 -2.48
CA THR A 26 -8.34 2.70 -1.54
C THR A 26 -7.12 3.01 -0.71
N LEU A 27 -7.24 2.85 0.61
CA LEU A 27 -6.16 3.03 1.56
C LEU A 27 -5.91 1.70 2.28
N ALA A 28 -4.74 1.13 2.09
CA ALA A 28 -4.33 -0.09 2.78
C ALA A 28 -3.94 0.19 4.24
N PRO A 29 -4.02 -0.79 5.14
CA PRO A 29 -3.56 -0.63 6.51
C PRO A 29 -2.12 -0.12 6.58
N GLY A 30 -1.90 0.96 7.37
CA GLY A 30 -0.60 1.61 7.51
C GLY A 30 -0.20 2.55 6.37
N GLN A 31 -0.92 2.56 5.27
CA GLN A 31 -0.67 3.48 4.15
C GLN A 31 -1.12 4.91 4.50
N ARG A 32 -0.41 5.90 3.99
CA ARG A 32 -0.71 7.33 4.14
C ARG A 32 -0.81 7.99 2.80
N ILE A 33 -1.71 8.96 2.68
CA ILE A 33 -1.80 9.83 1.51
C ILE A 33 -1.90 11.28 1.95
N ASP A 34 -1.32 12.17 1.17
CA ASP A 34 -1.49 13.60 1.33
C ASP A 34 -2.47 14.11 0.27
N LEU A 35 -3.53 14.75 0.75
CA LEU A 35 -4.59 15.29 -0.09
C LEU A 35 -4.48 16.81 -0.17
N LEU A 36 -4.49 17.34 -1.37
CA LEU A 36 -4.71 18.74 -1.64
C LEU A 36 -6.19 18.96 -1.92
N ILE A 37 -6.84 19.73 -1.06
CA ILE A 37 -8.28 19.99 -1.13
C ILE A 37 -8.52 21.46 -1.38
N ASN A 38 -9.24 21.79 -2.44
CA ASN A 38 -9.70 23.16 -2.65
C ASN A 38 -10.94 23.41 -1.77
N THR A 39 -10.79 24.30 -0.79
CA THR A 39 -11.85 24.65 0.16
C THR A 39 -12.55 25.98 -0.15
N VAL A 40 -12.28 26.58 -1.31
CA VAL A 40 -12.96 27.81 -1.72
C VAL A 40 -14.47 27.55 -1.78
N ASP A 41 -15.24 28.44 -1.16
CA ASP A 41 -16.71 28.37 -1.06
C ASP A 41 -17.26 27.15 -0.28
N LEU A 42 -16.41 26.40 0.41
CA LEU A 42 -16.84 25.32 1.28
C LEU A 42 -16.94 25.78 2.73
N LEU A 43 -17.95 25.30 3.45
CA LEU A 43 -18.07 25.44 4.91
C LEU A 43 -17.51 24.23 5.64
N LYS A 44 -17.54 23.07 4.98
CA LYS A 44 -17.05 21.80 5.52
C LYS A 44 -16.66 20.83 4.42
N VAL A 45 -15.80 19.87 4.77
CA VAL A 45 -15.46 18.71 3.95
C VAL A 45 -15.72 17.46 4.78
N ASP A 46 -16.63 16.62 4.34
CA ASP A 46 -16.94 15.34 4.97
C ASP A 46 -16.16 14.21 4.30
N PHE A 47 -15.55 13.34 5.11
CA PHE A 47 -14.86 12.14 4.67
C PHE A 47 -15.66 10.92 5.06
N PHE A 48 -15.74 9.96 4.15
CA PHE A 48 -16.51 8.74 4.33
C PHE A 48 -15.64 7.52 4.09
N GLU A 49 -15.83 6.52 4.93
CA GLU A 49 -15.42 5.15 4.65
C GLU A 49 -16.50 4.50 3.78
N ILE A 50 -16.09 3.93 2.65
CA ILE A 50 -16.99 3.24 1.72
C ILE A 50 -16.67 1.74 1.80
N SER A 51 -17.55 0.98 2.43
CA SER A 51 -17.53 -0.49 2.40
C SER A 51 -18.53 -1.00 1.36
N HIS A 52 -18.44 -2.30 1.02
CA HIS A 52 -19.34 -2.91 0.02
C HIS A 52 -20.84 -2.70 0.26
N THR A 53 -21.25 -2.43 1.50
CA THR A 53 -22.66 -2.35 1.89
C THR A 53 -23.04 -1.05 2.56
N LYS A 54 -22.08 -0.23 2.98
CA LYS A 54 -22.36 0.98 3.79
C LYS A 54 -21.35 2.09 3.51
N GLN A 55 -21.85 3.29 3.59
CA GLN A 55 -21.04 4.50 3.63
C GLN A 55 -21.14 5.06 5.05
N LEU A 56 -20.01 5.13 5.75
CA LEU A 56 -19.92 5.64 7.11
C LEU A 56 -19.13 6.94 7.12
N LYS A 57 -19.67 7.97 7.78
CA LYS A 57 -18.91 9.20 7.95
C LYS A 57 -17.74 8.95 8.91
N ALA A 58 -16.52 9.10 8.40
CA ALA A 58 -15.31 8.96 9.20
C ALA A 58 -15.04 10.22 10.03
N PHE A 59 -15.03 11.40 9.37
CA PHE A 59 -14.84 12.68 10.05
C PHE A 59 -15.27 13.86 9.17
N THR A 60 -15.32 15.04 9.76
CA THR A 60 -15.62 16.31 9.10
C THR A 60 -14.49 17.30 9.36
N LEU A 61 -13.99 17.96 8.33
CA LEU A 61 -13.17 19.17 8.44
C LEU A 61 -14.07 20.39 8.31
N ASN A 62 -14.11 21.22 9.35
CA ASN A 62 -14.78 22.52 9.27
C ASN A 62 -13.84 23.54 8.64
N VAL A 63 -14.32 24.23 7.65
CA VAL A 63 -13.56 25.25 6.93
C VAL A 63 -13.86 26.61 7.57
N THR A 64 -12.86 27.23 8.18
CA THR A 64 -12.95 28.60 8.67
C THR A 64 -12.51 29.56 7.60
N LYS A 65 -13.18 30.69 7.46
CA LYS A 65 -12.76 31.73 6.51
C LYS A 65 -11.34 32.20 6.87
N ALA A 66 -10.39 31.97 5.99
CA ALA A 66 -9.06 32.55 6.13
C ALA A 66 -9.11 34.04 5.80
N ASN A 67 -8.48 34.86 6.65
CA ASN A 67 -8.32 36.29 6.37
C ASN A 67 -7.25 36.58 5.28
N ASN A 68 -6.58 35.54 4.78
CA ASN A 68 -5.52 35.65 3.80
C ASN A 68 -6.03 35.28 2.41
N LYS A 69 -5.57 36.03 1.41
CA LYS A 69 -5.78 35.69 0.01
C LYS A 69 -5.26 34.26 -0.23
N THR A 70 -6.13 33.35 -0.64
CA THR A 70 -5.73 32.01 -1.06
C THR A 70 -4.71 32.12 -2.17
N LYS A 71 -3.53 31.51 -1.98
CA LYS A 71 -2.58 31.38 -3.09
C LYS A 71 -3.22 30.45 -4.12
N ASP A 72 -3.10 30.85 -5.38
CA ASP A 72 -3.58 30.03 -6.48
C ASP A 72 -2.81 28.69 -6.48
N ILE A 73 -3.54 27.61 -6.17
CA ILE A 73 -3.01 26.25 -6.09
C ILE A 73 -2.50 25.78 -7.47
N ALA A 74 -3.03 26.34 -8.56
CA ALA A 74 -2.61 26.02 -9.92
C ALA A 74 -1.10 26.26 -10.16
N ASN A 75 -0.46 27.10 -9.34
CA ASN A 75 0.96 27.41 -9.45
C ASN A 75 1.87 26.57 -8.54
N ILE A 76 1.32 25.61 -7.76
CA ILE A 76 2.13 24.71 -6.95
C ILE A 76 2.62 23.57 -7.85
N ASN A 77 3.90 23.52 -8.11
CA ASN A 77 4.51 22.48 -8.94
C ASN A 77 4.87 21.26 -8.06
N PHE A 78 3.96 20.30 -7.97
CA PHE A 78 4.24 18.99 -7.37
C PHE A 78 4.87 18.12 -8.46
N LYS A 79 6.19 17.97 -8.43
CA LYS A 79 6.90 17.02 -9.30
C LYS A 79 7.43 15.87 -8.47
N SER A 80 7.11 14.66 -8.88
CA SER A 80 7.78 13.48 -8.35
C SER A 80 9.25 13.51 -8.83
N ASN A 81 10.17 13.37 -7.87
CA ASN A 81 11.59 13.13 -8.16
C ASN A 81 11.90 11.66 -8.36
N TRP A 82 10.89 10.82 -8.26
CA TRP A 82 11.04 9.39 -8.44
C TRP A 82 11.04 9.04 -9.92
N ILE A 83 12.11 8.40 -10.36
CA ILE A 83 12.29 7.94 -11.74
C ILE A 83 12.16 6.42 -11.73
N LEU A 84 11.28 5.89 -12.58
CA LEU A 84 11.17 4.45 -12.78
C LEU A 84 12.52 3.92 -13.29
N PRO A 85 13.14 2.96 -12.59
CA PRO A 85 14.42 2.41 -13.02
C PRO A 85 14.25 1.63 -14.33
N LYS A 86 15.34 1.54 -15.13
CA LYS A 86 15.36 0.63 -16.28
C LYS A 86 15.31 -0.81 -15.81
N LEU A 87 14.47 -1.62 -16.44
CA LEU A 87 14.21 -3.00 -16.01
C LEU A 87 15.02 -4.05 -16.77
N ASP A 88 15.80 -3.64 -17.77
CA ASP A 88 16.50 -4.56 -18.71
C ASP A 88 17.40 -5.61 -18.02
N ASN A 89 17.98 -5.25 -16.87
CA ASN A 89 18.85 -6.14 -16.08
C ASN A 89 18.31 -6.35 -14.65
N ALA A 90 16.99 -6.18 -14.46
CA ALA A 90 16.39 -6.38 -13.15
C ALA A 90 16.43 -7.86 -12.75
N LYS A 91 16.73 -8.10 -11.48
CA LYS A 91 16.61 -9.43 -10.88
C LYS A 91 15.16 -9.66 -10.46
N THR A 92 14.50 -10.68 -10.98
CA THR A 92 13.17 -11.07 -10.52
C THR A 92 13.29 -12.00 -9.32
N ILE A 93 12.49 -11.73 -8.28
CA ILE A 93 12.35 -12.55 -7.09
C ILE A 93 10.87 -12.88 -6.96
N SER A 94 10.53 -14.16 -7.07
CA SER A 94 9.15 -14.62 -6.92
C SER A 94 8.83 -14.87 -5.46
N ILE A 95 7.70 -14.35 -5.02
CA ILE A 95 7.17 -14.46 -3.66
C ILE A 95 5.78 -15.06 -3.73
N ARG A 96 5.60 -16.23 -3.17
CA ARG A 96 4.27 -16.83 -3.00
C ARG A 96 3.82 -16.64 -1.56
N MET A 97 2.76 -15.88 -1.37
CA MET A 97 2.11 -15.69 -0.07
C MET A 97 1.11 -16.83 0.14
N GLN A 98 1.22 -17.54 1.26
CA GLN A 98 0.44 -18.75 1.50
C GLN A 98 -0.10 -18.77 2.94
N GLY A 99 -1.15 -19.56 3.16
CA GLY A 99 -1.69 -19.80 4.50
C GLY A 99 -2.99 -19.05 4.78
N GLY A 100 -3.26 -18.85 6.06
CA GLY A 100 -4.53 -18.31 6.56
C GLY A 100 -5.69 -19.31 6.50
N ALA A 101 -6.83 -18.90 7.04
CA ALA A 101 -8.05 -19.69 6.94
C ALA A 101 -8.46 -19.85 5.47
N MET A 102 -8.80 -21.07 5.06
CA MET A 102 -9.16 -21.43 3.68
C MET A 102 -8.03 -21.26 2.64
N GLY A 103 -6.79 -21.06 3.07
CA GLY A 103 -5.63 -21.05 2.19
C GLY A 103 -5.15 -22.46 1.81
N ASN A 104 -4.22 -22.52 0.86
CA ASN A 104 -3.71 -23.78 0.30
C ASN A 104 -2.41 -24.29 0.96
N LEU A 105 -2.03 -23.77 2.13
CA LEU A 105 -0.82 -24.17 2.81
C LEU A 105 -1.02 -25.51 3.54
N SER A 106 -0.36 -26.58 3.10
CA SER A 106 -0.39 -27.88 3.80
C SER A 106 0.76 -28.02 4.80
N LYS A 107 1.95 -27.50 4.46
CA LYS A 107 3.15 -27.57 5.25
C LYS A 107 4.02 -26.33 5.01
N ALA A 108 4.80 -25.95 6.01
CA ALA A 108 5.82 -24.92 5.89
C ALA A 108 6.97 -25.17 6.87
N ASN A 109 8.13 -24.56 6.58
CA ASN A 109 9.27 -24.58 7.47
C ASN A 109 9.14 -23.51 8.55
N LEU A 110 9.38 -23.87 9.78
CA LEU A 110 9.57 -22.97 10.90
C LEU A 110 10.91 -23.28 11.53
N ASP A 111 11.82 -22.31 11.49
CA ASP A 111 13.18 -22.42 12.03
C ASP A 111 13.94 -23.66 11.51
N GLY A 112 13.79 -23.95 10.21
CA GLY A 112 14.43 -25.08 9.53
C GLY A 112 13.74 -26.44 9.72
N VAL A 113 12.58 -26.50 10.39
CA VAL A 113 11.81 -27.73 10.60
C VAL A 113 10.50 -27.64 9.82
N GLU A 114 10.27 -28.61 8.92
CA GLU A 114 8.99 -28.72 8.21
C GLU A 114 7.92 -29.21 9.17
N LYS A 115 6.82 -28.47 9.27
CA LYS A 115 5.65 -28.79 10.07
C LYS A 115 4.38 -28.71 9.20
N ASP A 116 3.38 -29.52 9.55
CA ASP A 116 2.06 -29.42 8.94
C ASP A 116 1.32 -28.15 9.39
N PHE A 117 0.40 -27.67 8.56
CA PHE A 117 -0.31 -26.41 8.81
C PHE A 117 -1.13 -26.44 10.11
N ARG A 118 -1.70 -27.59 10.49
CA ARG A 118 -2.47 -27.71 11.71
C ARG A 118 -1.60 -27.45 12.93
N THR A 119 -0.45 -28.09 13.02
CA THR A 119 0.56 -27.86 14.08
C THR A 119 0.98 -26.39 14.11
N LEU A 120 1.37 -25.82 12.95
CA LEU A 120 1.72 -24.42 12.84
C LEU A 120 0.62 -23.48 13.38
N ALA A 121 -0.63 -23.75 13.02
CA ALA A 121 -1.76 -22.92 13.42
C ALA A 121 -2.14 -23.08 14.89
N THR A 122 -2.17 -24.33 15.41
CA THR A 122 -2.70 -24.62 16.75
C THR A 122 -1.65 -24.53 17.85
N GLU A 123 -0.42 -24.93 17.60
CA GLU A 123 0.68 -24.95 18.58
C GLU A 123 1.56 -23.73 18.45
N ASP A 124 2.10 -23.47 17.25
CA ASP A 124 3.03 -22.37 17.01
C ASP A 124 2.36 -21.00 16.81
N LYS A 125 1.02 -20.98 16.59
CA LYS A 125 0.23 -19.76 16.32
C LYS A 125 0.71 -19.02 15.07
N LYS A 126 1.19 -19.75 14.06
CA LYS A 126 1.68 -19.23 12.79
C LYS A 126 0.72 -19.62 11.67
N LEU A 127 0.25 -18.64 10.92
CA LEU A 127 -0.78 -18.82 9.89
C LEU A 127 -0.29 -18.49 8.48
N TRP A 128 0.79 -17.74 8.34
CA TRP A 128 1.24 -17.17 7.08
C TRP A 128 2.66 -17.60 6.75
N ALA A 129 2.89 -17.93 5.49
CA ALA A 129 4.20 -18.27 4.96
C ALA A 129 4.49 -17.55 3.65
N PHE A 130 5.77 -17.26 3.40
CA PHE A 130 6.28 -16.81 2.11
C PHE A 130 7.14 -17.93 1.52
N ASN A 131 6.81 -18.43 0.33
CA ASN A 131 7.52 -19.53 -0.31
C ASN A 131 7.65 -20.78 0.59
N LYS A 132 6.62 -21.09 1.37
CA LYS A 132 6.58 -22.14 2.40
C LYS A 132 7.52 -21.92 3.59
N GLU A 133 8.09 -20.73 3.75
CA GLU A 133 8.86 -20.36 4.93
C GLU A 133 8.01 -19.50 5.87
N ILE A 134 7.98 -19.85 7.14
CA ILE A 134 7.41 -19.01 8.18
C ILE A 134 8.46 -17.95 8.49
N GLY A 135 8.08 -16.68 8.40
CA GLY A 135 9.00 -15.56 8.58
C GLY A 135 9.67 -15.60 9.95
N SER A 136 10.97 -15.68 9.94
CA SER A 136 11.84 -15.40 11.08
C SER A 136 12.81 -14.28 10.68
N TYR A 137 13.45 -13.65 11.67
CA TYR A 137 14.48 -12.63 11.39
C TYR A 137 15.72 -13.20 10.73
N GLU A 138 15.92 -14.52 10.83
CA GLU A 138 17.04 -15.23 10.23
C GLU A 138 16.78 -15.63 8.76
N TYR A 139 15.51 -15.62 8.33
CA TYR A 139 15.16 -15.99 6.97
C TYR A 139 15.48 -14.86 6.00
N LEU A 140 16.40 -15.13 5.09
CA LEU A 140 16.81 -14.20 4.05
C LEU A 140 16.14 -14.55 2.72
N LEU A 141 15.14 -13.77 2.33
CA LEU A 141 14.40 -13.96 1.08
C LEU A 141 15.33 -13.88 -0.15
N ALA A 142 16.24 -12.91 -0.20
CA ALA A 142 17.20 -12.76 -1.27
C ALA A 142 18.42 -11.91 -0.89
N LYS A 143 19.52 -12.16 -1.59
CA LYS A 143 20.71 -11.29 -1.61
C LYS A 143 20.79 -10.57 -2.94
N VAL A 144 20.98 -9.27 -2.90
CA VAL A 144 21.09 -8.41 -4.07
C VAL A 144 22.30 -7.49 -3.95
N LYS A 145 22.83 -7.04 -5.08
CA LYS A 145 23.95 -6.09 -5.09
C LYS A 145 23.45 -4.68 -4.82
N LEU A 146 24.29 -3.82 -4.31
CA LEU A 146 23.98 -2.40 -4.19
C LEU A 146 23.62 -1.82 -5.57
N ASN A 147 22.56 -1.01 -5.63
CA ASN A 147 22.00 -0.43 -6.85
C ASN A 147 21.44 -1.44 -7.88
N GLN A 148 21.30 -2.70 -7.51
CA GLN A 148 20.63 -3.67 -8.36
C GLN A 148 19.13 -3.41 -8.39
N VAL A 149 18.56 -3.28 -9.58
CA VAL A 149 17.11 -3.21 -9.76
C VAL A 149 16.51 -4.59 -9.53
N VAL A 150 15.43 -4.61 -8.73
CA VAL A 150 14.74 -5.85 -8.36
C VAL A 150 13.27 -5.73 -8.74
N ILE A 151 12.72 -6.78 -9.33
CA ILE A 151 11.28 -6.96 -9.51
C ILE A 151 10.85 -8.01 -8.48
N LEU A 152 9.92 -7.63 -7.61
CA LEU A 152 9.22 -8.59 -6.76
C LEU A 152 7.97 -9.03 -7.49
N ASP A 153 7.94 -10.30 -7.84
CA ASP A 153 6.78 -10.96 -8.47
C ASP A 153 6.00 -11.67 -7.36
N VAL A 154 4.93 -11.03 -6.90
CA VAL A 154 4.19 -11.45 -5.71
C VAL A 154 2.88 -12.13 -6.10
N TRP A 155 2.77 -13.42 -5.82
CA TRP A 155 1.54 -14.18 -5.98
C TRP A 155 0.84 -14.38 -4.64
N ASN A 156 -0.39 -13.86 -4.52
CA ASN A 156 -1.25 -14.08 -3.38
C ASN A 156 -2.03 -15.40 -3.53
N ASP A 157 -1.48 -16.48 -2.97
CA ASP A 157 -2.13 -17.80 -2.90
C ASP A 157 -2.93 -17.99 -1.60
N THR A 158 -3.57 -16.90 -1.15
CA THR A 158 -4.46 -16.90 0.01
C THR A 158 -5.87 -16.52 -0.41
N ARG A 159 -6.82 -16.52 0.54
CA ARG A 159 -8.20 -16.05 0.31
C ARG A 159 -8.43 -14.62 0.80
N TRP A 160 -7.36 -13.92 1.17
CA TRP A 160 -7.44 -12.59 1.78
C TRP A 160 -6.66 -11.56 0.98
N PRO A 161 -7.13 -10.32 0.89
CA PRO A 161 -6.33 -9.24 0.38
C PRO A 161 -5.20 -8.91 1.36
N HIS A 162 -4.02 -8.61 0.84
CA HIS A 162 -2.86 -8.23 1.63
C HIS A 162 -2.27 -6.93 1.11
N SER A 163 -1.97 -6.00 2.01
CA SER A 163 -1.14 -4.85 1.69
C SER A 163 0.32 -5.24 1.74
N MET A 164 1.05 -4.96 0.67
CA MET A 164 2.49 -5.24 0.62
C MET A 164 3.26 -4.08 1.24
N HIS A 165 4.11 -4.39 2.20
CA HIS A 165 5.02 -3.45 2.81
C HIS A 165 6.44 -4.02 2.77
N LEU A 166 7.36 -3.24 2.17
CA LEU A 166 8.78 -3.57 2.15
C LEU A 166 9.52 -2.63 3.10
N HIS A 167 10.00 -3.18 4.20
CA HIS A 167 10.60 -2.39 5.27
C HIS A 167 11.85 -1.64 4.79
N GLY A 168 11.86 -0.31 4.97
CA GLY A 168 12.98 0.55 4.59
C GLY A 168 13.08 0.86 3.09
N HIS A 169 12.13 0.44 2.26
CA HIS A 169 12.16 0.69 0.83
C HIS A 169 10.80 1.17 0.32
N HIS A 170 10.85 2.05 -0.67
CA HIS A 170 9.71 2.36 -1.53
C HIS A 170 9.83 1.58 -2.83
N PHE A 171 8.72 1.35 -3.50
CA PHE A 171 8.68 0.63 -4.76
C PHE A 171 7.61 1.18 -5.70
N PHE A 172 7.76 0.91 -6.98
CA PHE A 172 6.72 1.15 -7.97
C PHE A 172 5.88 -0.11 -8.16
N VAL A 173 4.57 0.04 -8.19
CA VAL A 173 3.68 -1.03 -8.64
C VAL A 173 3.71 -1.05 -10.16
N LYS A 174 4.24 -2.13 -10.75
CA LYS A 174 4.35 -2.30 -12.19
C LYS A 174 3.03 -2.75 -12.80
N SER A 175 2.41 -3.74 -12.16
CA SER A 175 1.11 -4.29 -12.57
C SER A 175 0.42 -4.92 -11.36
N GLN A 176 -0.89 -5.03 -11.43
CA GLN A 176 -1.72 -5.73 -10.47
C GLN A 176 -2.84 -6.41 -11.26
N GLU A 177 -3.05 -7.72 -11.03
CA GLU A 177 -4.08 -8.55 -11.66
C GLU A 177 -5.10 -9.03 -10.63
#